data_88eca925f85d047d7a616800464a48d7
#
_entry.id   88eca925f85d047d7a616800464a48d7
#
_cell.length_a   1.000
_cell.length_b   1.000
_cell.length_c   1.000
_cell.angle_alpha   90.00
_cell.angle_beta   90.00
_cell.angle_gamma   90.00
#
_symmetry.space_group_name_H-M   'P 1'
#
loop_
_entity.id
_entity.type
_entity.pdbx_description
1 polymer ?
#
loop_
_entity_poly.entity_id
_entity_poly.type
_entity_poly.pdbx_seq_one_letter_code
_entity_poly.pdbx_strand_id
1 'polypeptide(L)'
;MPAKPPTAFALDLDRRVGEGATGRLYERLENNQVRCYACAHRCLIKEGLRGICKVRYNRGGRLMVPRGYVGALQCDPIEKKPFFHAYPGSDALTFGMLGCDLHCSYCHNYVTSQALRDPDALAEPLDCSAGQLVDTAQRRGARVVATSYNEPLITSEWAVEVFAEARARGFATAYISNGNATREALDYIRSWTDLYKIDLKSMRDKNYRSLGGKLENILNGIRMVYEMGFWLEIVTLLIPGFNDGDEELKELTGFLADLSPSIPWHVTAFHKDYRMQDRDNTSAAALLRAASIGEAAGLEFVYAGNLPGRVGRYEDTRCPSCAMTLIRRFGYRIIEDHLSGSGRCPRCQRPIPGVFHPSRIELGRAK
;
A
#
# COMPACT_ATOMS: atom_id res chain seq x y z
N MET A 1 -20.92 6.33 -27.13
CA MET A 1 -20.44 7.72 -27.16
C MET A 1 -18.98 7.69 -27.58
N PRO A 2 -18.51 8.54 -28.50
CA PRO A 2 -17.09 8.65 -28.81
C PRO A 2 -16.33 9.09 -27.55
N ALA A 3 -15.13 8.49 -27.32
CA ALA A 3 -14.29 8.86 -26.20
C ALA A 3 -13.89 10.34 -26.31
N LYS A 4 -13.99 11.10 -25.22
CA LYS A 4 -13.46 12.48 -25.19
C LYS A 4 -11.97 12.45 -25.57
N PRO A 5 -11.49 13.40 -26.38
CA PRO A 5 -10.08 13.47 -26.72
C PRO A 5 -9.24 13.60 -25.43
N PRO A 6 -8.03 13.02 -25.38
CA PRO A 6 -7.16 13.12 -24.22
C PRO A 6 -6.79 14.60 -23.98
N THR A 7 -6.68 14.97 -22.69
CA THR A 7 -6.20 16.31 -22.30
C THR A 7 -4.71 16.47 -22.68
N ALA A 8 -4.22 17.70 -22.79
CA ALA A 8 -2.80 17.97 -23.04
C ALA A 8 -1.89 17.27 -22.01
N PHE A 9 -2.33 17.21 -20.75
CA PHE A 9 -1.66 16.49 -19.65
C PHE A 9 -1.60 14.98 -19.93
N ALA A 10 -2.68 14.36 -20.40
CA ALA A 10 -2.69 12.94 -20.75
C ALA A 10 -1.75 12.64 -21.94
N LEU A 11 -1.67 13.53 -22.93
CA LEU A 11 -0.77 13.40 -24.07
C LEU A 11 0.71 13.53 -23.65
N ASP A 12 1.02 14.36 -22.67
CA ASP A 12 2.38 14.48 -22.14
C ASP A 12 2.79 13.20 -21.40
N LEU A 13 1.90 12.61 -20.61
CA LEU A 13 2.15 11.32 -19.95
C LEU A 13 2.36 10.17 -20.95
N ASP A 14 1.75 10.22 -22.14
CA ASP A 14 1.89 9.19 -23.18
C ASP A 14 3.30 9.16 -23.82
N ARG A 15 4.17 10.11 -23.48
CA ARG A 15 5.61 10.09 -23.80
C ARG A 15 6.44 9.37 -22.75
N ARG A 16 5.90 9.22 -21.50
CA ARG A 16 6.56 8.61 -20.35
C ARG A 16 6.04 7.20 -20.11
N VAL A 17 6.17 6.37 -21.16
CA VAL A 17 5.67 4.99 -21.15
C VAL A 17 6.67 4.02 -21.75
N GLY A 18 6.54 2.75 -21.35
CA GLY A 18 7.17 1.60 -21.98
C GLY A 18 6.14 0.55 -22.35
N GLU A 19 6.55 -0.51 -23.03
CA GLU A 19 5.69 -1.68 -23.22
C GLU A 19 5.60 -2.46 -21.89
N GLY A 20 4.40 -2.92 -21.54
CA GLY A 20 4.17 -3.75 -20.37
C GLY A 20 4.78 -5.14 -20.50
N ALA A 21 4.82 -5.86 -19.38
CA ALA A 21 5.36 -7.21 -19.32
C ALA A 21 4.41 -8.23 -20.02
N THR A 22 4.60 -8.41 -21.34
CA THR A 22 3.83 -9.35 -22.16
C THR A 22 3.94 -10.78 -21.63
N GLY A 23 2.82 -11.51 -21.59
CA GLY A 23 2.77 -12.87 -21.08
C GLY A 23 2.86 -12.98 -19.55
N ARG A 24 3.07 -11.86 -18.85
CA ARG A 24 3.09 -11.80 -17.38
C ARG A 24 2.00 -10.87 -16.83
N LEU A 25 2.05 -9.57 -17.18
CA LEU A 25 1.06 -8.58 -16.74
C LEU A 25 0.04 -8.21 -17.78
N TYR A 26 0.16 -8.73 -18.99
CA TYR A 26 -0.89 -8.67 -20.01
C TYR A 26 -0.70 -9.75 -21.05
N GLU A 27 -1.77 -10.04 -21.78
CA GLU A 27 -1.78 -10.86 -23.00
C GLU A 27 -2.32 -10.06 -24.19
N ARG A 28 -1.87 -10.43 -25.38
CA ARG A 28 -2.40 -9.93 -26.64
C ARG A 28 -3.54 -10.83 -27.08
N LEU A 29 -4.61 -10.24 -27.57
CA LEU A 29 -5.79 -10.91 -28.07
C LEU A 29 -6.01 -10.56 -29.53
N GLU A 30 -6.97 -11.24 -30.15
CA GLU A 30 -7.41 -10.91 -31.52
C GLU A 30 -7.87 -9.45 -31.64
N ASN A 31 -7.92 -8.94 -32.89
CA ASN A 31 -8.36 -7.59 -33.22
C ASN A 31 -7.61 -6.48 -32.45
N ASN A 32 -6.30 -6.66 -32.26
CA ASN A 32 -5.45 -5.71 -31.53
C ASN A 32 -5.96 -5.38 -30.12
N GLN A 33 -6.69 -6.27 -29.47
CA GLN A 33 -7.09 -6.10 -28.08
C GLN A 33 -6.01 -6.63 -27.15
N VAL A 34 -5.99 -6.11 -25.91
CA VAL A 34 -5.13 -6.63 -24.84
C VAL A 34 -5.94 -6.85 -23.58
N ARG A 35 -5.59 -7.86 -22.81
CA ARG A 35 -6.11 -8.09 -21.47
C ARG A 35 -5.03 -7.79 -20.44
N CYS A 36 -5.30 -6.83 -19.57
CA CYS A 36 -4.38 -6.40 -18.53
C CYS A 36 -4.61 -7.19 -17.23
N TYR A 37 -3.54 -7.63 -16.59
CA TYR A 37 -3.55 -8.40 -15.33
C TYR A 37 -2.91 -7.67 -14.16
N ALA A 38 -2.56 -6.39 -14.29
CA ALA A 38 -1.91 -5.64 -13.22
C ALA A 38 -2.75 -5.48 -11.95
N CYS A 39 -4.08 -5.52 -12.07
CA CYS A 39 -5.00 -5.50 -10.93
C CYS A 39 -6.24 -6.35 -11.22
N ALA A 40 -7.04 -6.62 -10.19
CA ALA A 40 -8.20 -7.54 -10.28
C ALA A 40 -9.36 -7.03 -11.16
N HIS A 41 -9.26 -5.83 -11.73
CA HIS A 41 -10.18 -5.40 -12.77
C HIS A 41 -10.01 -6.18 -14.08
N ARG A 42 -8.84 -6.74 -14.35
CA ARG A 42 -8.55 -7.56 -15.54
C ARG A 42 -9.08 -6.94 -16.83
N CYS A 43 -8.78 -5.65 -17.03
CA CYS A 43 -9.35 -4.84 -18.12
C CYS A 43 -9.10 -5.46 -19.48
N LEU A 44 -10.17 -5.66 -20.26
CA LEU A 44 -10.11 -5.84 -21.70
C LEU A 44 -10.01 -4.46 -22.37
N ILE A 45 -8.85 -4.16 -22.98
CA ILE A 45 -8.54 -2.82 -23.51
C ILE A 45 -8.45 -2.91 -25.04
N LYS A 46 -9.42 -2.30 -25.72
CA LYS A 46 -9.44 -2.19 -27.17
C LYS A 46 -8.37 -1.20 -27.64
N GLU A 47 -8.01 -1.29 -28.91
CA GLU A 47 -7.07 -0.38 -29.57
C GLU A 47 -7.41 1.08 -29.30
N GLY A 48 -6.41 1.89 -28.91
CA GLY A 48 -6.53 3.32 -28.59
C GLY A 48 -7.22 3.62 -27.26
N LEU A 49 -7.72 2.60 -26.51
CA LEU A 49 -8.41 2.82 -25.24
C LEU A 49 -7.48 2.62 -24.03
N ARG A 50 -7.92 3.16 -22.87
CA ARG A 50 -7.24 3.04 -21.57
C ARG A 50 -7.99 2.09 -20.66
N GLY A 51 -7.26 1.41 -19.78
CA GLY A 51 -7.83 0.67 -18.66
C GLY A 51 -8.51 1.60 -17.63
N ILE A 52 -9.17 0.99 -16.64
CA ILE A 52 -9.88 1.72 -15.59
C ILE A 52 -8.96 2.68 -14.80
N CYS A 53 -7.68 2.34 -14.66
CA CYS A 53 -6.67 3.17 -13.98
C CYS A 53 -6.26 4.43 -14.76
N LYS A 54 -6.64 4.56 -16.02
CA LYS A 54 -6.36 5.66 -16.98
C LYS A 54 -4.90 5.81 -17.44
N VAL A 55 -3.95 5.11 -16.83
CA VAL A 55 -2.52 5.22 -17.15
C VAL A 55 -1.99 4.06 -17.99
N ARG A 56 -2.68 2.92 -18.02
CA ARG A 56 -2.34 1.79 -18.89
C ARG A 56 -3.27 1.81 -20.10
N TYR A 57 -2.72 1.73 -21.31
CA TYR A 57 -3.51 1.84 -22.52
C TYR A 57 -2.96 0.96 -23.65
N ASN A 58 -3.80 0.67 -24.63
CA ASN A 58 -3.47 -0.16 -25.77
C ASN A 58 -3.04 0.71 -26.97
N ARG A 59 -1.88 0.42 -27.53
CA ARG A 59 -1.36 1.02 -28.76
C ARG A 59 -0.88 -0.10 -29.69
N GLY A 60 -1.59 -0.34 -30.79
CA GLY A 60 -1.22 -1.36 -31.78
C GLY A 60 -1.20 -2.79 -31.21
N GLY A 61 -2.14 -3.17 -30.36
CA GLY A 61 -2.14 -4.48 -29.70
C GLY A 61 -1.05 -4.66 -28.64
N ARG A 62 -0.41 -3.58 -28.17
CA ARG A 62 0.59 -3.57 -27.10
C ARG A 62 0.09 -2.75 -25.94
N LEU A 63 0.26 -3.26 -24.72
CA LEU A 63 -0.08 -2.51 -23.52
C LEU A 63 1.05 -1.54 -23.18
N MET A 64 0.76 -0.24 -23.23
CA MET A 64 1.66 0.81 -22.81
C MET A 64 1.44 1.11 -21.33
N VAL A 65 2.52 1.23 -20.57
CA VAL A 65 2.52 1.37 -19.12
C VAL A 65 3.41 2.53 -18.67
N PRO A 66 3.10 3.22 -17.54
CA PRO A 66 3.90 4.33 -17.02
C PRO A 66 5.34 3.91 -16.74
N ARG A 67 6.30 4.75 -17.10
CA ARG A 67 7.72 4.50 -16.91
C ARG A 67 8.52 5.80 -16.84
N GLY A 68 9.59 5.83 -16.01
CA GLY A 68 10.63 6.86 -16.06
C GLY A 68 10.23 8.20 -15.45
N TYR A 69 9.23 8.24 -14.56
CA TYR A 69 8.85 9.47 -13.86
C TYR A 69 8.32 9.18 -12.46
N VAL A 70 8.25 10.23 -11.64
CA VAL A 70 7.53 10.24 -10.36
C VAL A 70 6.51 11.38 -10.33
N GLY A 71 5.33 11.15 -9.73
CA GLY A 71 4.32 12.17 -9.42
C GLY A 71 4.42 12.64 -7.97
N ALA A 72 5.09 11.87 -7.11
CA ALA A 72 5.39 12.22 -5.72
C ALA A 72 6.66 11.50 -5.27
N LEU A 73 7.45 12.20 -4.43
CA LEU A 73 8.68 11.67 -3.84
C LEU A 73 8.88 12.26 -2.44
N GLN A 74 8.96 11.40 -1.42
CA GLN A 74 9.16 11.80 -0.02
C GLN A 74 10.13 10.85 0.67
N CYS A 75 10.90 11.35 1.62
CA CYS A 75 11.70 10.52 2.53
C CYS A 75 11.21 10.79 3.96
N ASP A 76 10.56 9.82 4.54
CA ASP A 76 9.84 9.91 5.82
C ASP A 76 10.12 8.67 6.69
N PRO A 77 9.89 8.75 8.02
CA PRO A 77 9.90 7.56 8.87
C PRO A 77 9.03 6.43 8.33
N ILE A 78 9.52 5.20 8.44
CA ILE A 78 8.80 3.99 7.96
C ILE A 78 7.43 3.84 8.64
N GLU A 79 7.30 4.32 9.88
CA GLU A 79 6.06 4.34 10.64
C GLU A 79 4.94 5.14 9.96
N LYS A 80 5.29 6.15 9.15
CA LYS A 80 4.31 6.92 8.35
C LYS A 80 3.75 6.13 7.17
N LYS A 81 4.34 4.95 6.82
CA LYS A 81 3.93 4.10 5.68
C LYS A 81 2.94 2.98 5.99
N PRO A 82 2.27 2.85 7.07
CA PRO A 82 2.60 2.42 8.42
C PRO A 82 3.15 0.99 8.46
N PHE A 83 4.44 0.88 8.66
CA PHE A 83 5.11 -0.36 9.00
C PHE A 83 5.69 -0.20 10.41
N PHE A 84 5.11 -0.90 11.38
CA PHE A 84 5.56 -0.85 12.78
C PHE A 84 6.42 -2.06 13.16
N HIS A 85 6.34 -3.14 12.38
CA HIS A 85 7.11 -4.35 12.56
C HIS A 85 8.20 -4.55 11.50
N ALA A 86 8.51 -3.51 10.71
CA ALA A 86 9.58 -3.59 9.72
C ALA A 86 10.49 -2.36 9.83
N TYR A 87 11.76 -2.59 10.19
CA TYR A 87 12.80 -1.56 10.29
C TYR A 87 12.39 -0.33 11.13
N PRO A 88 11.85 -0.50 12.35
CA PRO A 88 11.33 0.60 13.15
C PRO A 88 12.36 1.70 13.33
N GLY A 89 11.91 2.96 13.23
CA GLY A 89 12.77 4.16 13.35
C GLY A 89 13.64 4.46 12.14
N SER A 90 13.57 3.68 11.07
CA SER A 90 14.29 3.97 9.83
C SER A 90 13.50 4.87 8.89
N ASP A 91 14.21 5.53 7.96
CA ASP A 91 13.57 6.29 6.90
C ASP A 91 13.30 5.42 5.66
N ALA A 92 12.18 5.71 5.00
CA ALA A 92 11.79 5.15 3.72
C ALA A 92 11.73 6.24 2.65
N LEU A 93 12.52 6.10 1.57
CA LEU A 93 12.27 6.87 0.37
C LEU A 93 11.05 6.27 -0.33
N THR A 94 9.99 7.05 -0.44
CA THR A 94 8.74 6.62 -1.05
C THR A 94 8.47 7.41 -2.32
N PHE A 95 8.32 6.71 -3.43
CA PHE A 95 7.95 7.29 -4.72
C PHE A 95 6.54 6.85 -5.11
N GLY A 96 5.86 7.68 -5.88
CA GLY A 96 4.58 7.36 -6.52
C GLY A 96 4.53 7.87 -7.93
N MET A 97 3.74 7.23 -8.74
CA MET A 97 3.41 7.66 -10.10
C MET A 97 2.00 8.24 -10.12
N LEU A 98 1.38 8.36 -11.30
CA LEU A 98 0.03 8.86 -11.44
C LEU A 98 -0.97 7.73 -11.69
N GLY A 99 -2.24 7.97 -11.29
CA GLY A 99 -3.36 7.08 -11.51
C GLY A 99 -3.59 6.06 -10.39
N CYS A 100 -4.79 5.51 -10.35
CA CYS A 100 -5.22 4.47 -9.41
C CYS A 100 -6.33 3.66 -10.07
N ASP A 101 -6.47 2.42 -9.68
CA ASP A 101 -7.57 1.55 -10.12
C ASP A 101 -8.86 1.75 -9.29
N LEU A 102 -8.76 2.43 -8.13
CA LEU A 102 -9.89 2.92 -7.33
C LEU A 102 -10.05 4.45 -7.48
N HIS A 103 -11.21 4.97 -6.99
CA HIS A 103 -11.53 6.41 -7.03
C HIS A 103 -12.16 6.88 -5.71
N CYS A 104 -11.45 6.65 -4.61
CA CYS A 104 -11.90 6.97 -3.26
C CYS A 104 -12.17 8.48 -3.11
N SER A 105 -13.38 8.84 -2.65
CA SER A 105 -13.77 10.24 -2.42
C SER A 105 -13.02 10.91 -1.26
N TYR A 106 -12.36 10.13 -0.41
CA TYR A 106 -11.57 10.57 0.74
C TYR A 106 -10.05 10.39 0.54
N CYS A 107 -9.59 10.34 -0.69
CA CYS A 107 -8.17 10.03 -0.96
C CYS A 107 -7.26 11.18 -0.58
N HIS A 108 -6.41 11.01 0.44
CA HIS A 108 -5.40 12.00 0.83
C HIS A 108 -4.28 12.18 -0.22
N ASN A 109 -4.19 11.24 -1.18
CA ASN A 109 -3.23 11.31 -2.30
C ASN A 109 -3.96 11.58 -3.64
N TYR A 110 -5.10 12.31 -3.61
CA TYR A 110 -5.91 12.50 -4.81
C TYR A 110 -5.16 13.22 -5.94
N VAL A 111 -4.24 14.11 -5.61
CA VAL A 111 -3.43 14.86 -6.59
C VAL A 111 -2.68 13.92 -7.54
N THR A 112 -2.15 12.79 -7.04
CA THR A 112 -1.48 11.77 -7.85
C THR A 112 -2.46 10.69 -8.33
N SER A 113 -3.28 10.15 -7.43
CA SER A 113 -4.12 8.98 -7.71
C SER A 113 -5.29 9.29 -8.65
N GLN A 114 -5.81 10.53 -8.64
CA GLN A 114 -6.94 10.95 -9.46
C GLN A 114 -6.58 11.89 -10.62
N ALA A 115 -5.29 12.14 -10.85
CA ALA A 115 -4.76 13.10 -11.82
C ALA A 115 -5.36 13.01 -13.25
N LEU A 116 -5.78 11.80 -13.69
CA LEU A 116 -6.40 11.59 -15.01
C LEU A 116 -7.94 11.46 -14.96
N ARG A 117 -8.54 11.66 -13.79
CA ARG A 117 -10.01 11.61 -13.59
C ARG A 117 -10.59 12.93 -13.14
N ASP A 118 -9.80 13.69 -12.40
CA ASP A 118 -10.20 14.95 -11.80
C ASP A 118 -9.32 16.08 -12.36
N PRO A 119 -9.90 17.07 -13.07
CA PRO A 119 -9.14 18.18 -13.64
C PRO A 119 -8.44 19.05 -12.58
N ASP A 120 -8.92 19.01 -11.33
CA ASP A 120 -8.33 19.76 -10.22
C ASP A 120 -7.20 18.98 -9.51
N ALA A 121 -7.02 17.69 -9.83
CA ALA A 121 -5.96 16.85 -9.29
C ALA A 121 -4.74 16.89 -10.21
N LEU A 122 -3.99 17.98 -10.16
CA LEU A 122 -2.80 18.18 -11.00
C LEU A 122 -1.52 17.89 -10.20
N ALA A 123 -0.78 16.86 -10.63
CA ALA A 123 0.58 16.62 -10.22
C ALA A 123 1.49 16.68 -11.44
N GLU A 124 2.53 17.49 -11.38
CA GLU A 124 3.54 17.54 -12.46
C GLU A 124 4.45 16.31 -12.36
N PRO A 125 4.49 15.42 -13.37
CA PRO A 125 5.39 14.29 -13.37
C PRO A 125 6.82 14.78 -13.62
N LEU A 126 7.73 14.38 -12.72
CA LEU A 126 9.16 14.66 -12.84
C LEU A 126 9.86 13.44 -13.46
N ASP A 127 10.56 13.65 -14.56
CA ASP A 127 11.35 12.59 -15.20
C ASP A 127 12.45 12.13 -14.25
N CYS A 128 12.54 10.80 -14.06
CA CYS A 128 13.45 10.22 -13.09
C CYS A 128 13.82 8.79 -13.49
N SER A 129 15.10 8.47 -13.50
CA SER A 129 15.57 7.10 -13.68
C SER A 129 15.52 6.32 -12.36
N ALA A 130 15.52 4.99 -12.44
CA ALA A 130 15.61 4.11 -11.27
C ALA A 130 16.86 4.42 -10.44
N GLY A 131 18.03 4.61 -11.09
CA GLY A 131 19.27 4.97 -10.44
C GLY A 131 19.18 6.28 -9.66
N GLN A 132 18.59 7.34 -10.23
CA GLN A 132 18.41 8.64 -9.56
C GLN A 132 17.53 8.54 -8.32
N LEU A 133 16.50 7.68 -8.34
CA LEU A 133 15.68 7.42 -7.15
C LEU A 133 16.49 6.75 -6.04
N VAL A 134 17.26 5.71 -6.39
CA VAL A 134 18.07 4.98 -5.40
C VAL A 134 19.24 5.83 -4.91
N ASP A 135 19.87 6.66 -5.77
CA ASP A 135 20.85 7.66 -5.34
C ASP A 135 20.26 8.64 -4.31
N THR A 136 19.00 9.02 -4.52
CA THR A 136 18.29 9.90 -3.56
C THR A 136 18.03 9.18 -2.25
N ALA A 137 17.63 7.89 -2.27
CA ALA A 137 17.47 7.09 -1.08
C ALA A 137 18.77 7.00 -0.28
N GLN A 138 19.89 6.75 -0.96
CA GLN A 138 21.22 6.68 -0.35
C GLN A 138 21.64 8.00 0.28
N ARG A 139 21.50 9.12 -0.45
CA ARG A 139 21.83 10.47 0.08
C ARG A 139 20.97 10.86 1.28
N ARG A 140 19.73 10.38 1.36
CA ARG A 140 18.82 10.65 2.48
C ARG A 140 18.99 9.69 3.65
N GLY A 141 19.86 8.69 3.54
CA GLY A 141 20.06 7.68 4.59
C GLY A 141 18.88 6.74 4.77
N ALA A 142 18.01 6.62 3.76
CA ALA A 142 16.88 5.72 3.82
C ALA A 142 17.33 4.25 3.96
N ARG A 143 16.53 3.45 4.62
CA ARG A 143 16.72 1.99 4.72
C ARG A 143 15.84 1.24 3.74
N VAL A 144 14.70 1.81 3.41
CA VAL A 144 13.67 1.20 2.58
C VAL A 144 13.38 2.08 1.36
N VAL A 145 13.18 1.46 0.19
CA VAL A 145 12.62 2.12 -0.99
C VAL A 145 11.20 1.59 -1.17
N ALA A 146 10.23 2.49 -1.12
CA ALA A 146 8.81 2.14 -1.16
C ALA A 146 8.08 2.75 -2.35
N THR A 147 7.06 2.07 -2.87
CA THR A 147 6.12 2.63 -3.84
C THR A 147 4.74 2.84 -3.21
N SER A 148 4.16 4.05 -3.40
CA SER A 148 2.90 4.51 -2.79
C SER A 148 2.29 5.69 -3.54
N TYR A 149 1.39 6.47 -2.88
CA TYR A 149 0.73 7.70 -3.33
C TYR A 149 -0.23 7.55 -4.51
N ASN A 150 -0.13 6.49 -5.26
CA ASN A 150 -1.08 5.96 -6.23
C ASN A 150 -1.32 4.48 -5.91
N GLU A 151 -1.95 3.72 -6.80
CA GLU A 151 -1.92 2.26 -6.67
C GLU A 151 -0.69 1.69 -7.39
N PRO A 152 0.31 1.14 -6.69
CA PRO A 152 1.53 0.69 -7.32
C PRO A 152 1.37 -0.56 -8.19
N LEU A 153 0.32 -1.37 -8.03
CA LEU A 153 0.06 -2.52 -8.90
C LEU A 153 -0.07 -2.13 -10.37
N ILE A 154 -0.65 -0.95 -10.65
CA ILE A 154 -0.81 -0.48 -12.02
C ILE A 154 0.49 0.06 -12.65
N THR A 155 1.54 0.20 -11.85
CA THR A 155 2.87 0.68 -12.24
C THR A 155 3.98 -0.30 -11.88
N SER A 156 3.63 -1.60 -11.78
CA SER A 156 4.53 -2.66 -11.30
C SER A 156 5.80 -2.81 -12.13
N GLU A 157 5.74 -2.57 -13.45
CA GLU A 157 6.91 -2.68 -14.30
C GLU A 157 7.99 -1.67 -13.91
N TRP A 158 7.58 -0.42 -13.67
CA TRP A 158 8.50 0.61 -13.20
C TRP A 158 8.97 0.36 -11.77
N ALA A 159 8.05 -0.06 -10.87
CA ALA A 159 8.40 -0.40 -9.50
C ALA A 159 9.47 -1.51 -9.45
N VAL A 160 9.38 -2.54 -10.30
CA VAL A 160 10.38 -3.62 -10.37
C VAL A 160 11.73 -3.10 -10.83
N GLU A 161 11.80 -2.18 -11.81
CA GLU A 161 13.07 -1.57 -12.23
C GLU A 161 13.74 -0.81 -11.07
N VAL A 162 12.96 0.00 -10.34
CA VAL A 162 13.47 0.74 -9.16
C VAL A 162 13.90 -0.24 -8.06
N PHE A 163 13.11 -1.26 -7.80
CA PHE A 163 13.41 -2.23 -6.74
C PHE A 163 14.61 -3.12 -7.07
N ALA A 164 14.82 -3.47 -8.35
CA ALA A 164 16.02 -4.18 -8.77
C ALA A 164 17.28 -3.37 -8.46
N GLU A 165 17.29 -2.09 -8.79
CA GLU A 165 18.38 -1.16 -8.47
C GLU A 165 18.56 -0.97 -6.96
N ALA A 166 17.44 -0.80 -6.22
CA ALA A 166 17.46 -0.66 -4.76
C ALA A 166 18.05 -1.91 -4.08
N ARG A 167 17.61 -3.10 -4.47
CA ARG A 167 18.10 -4.35 -3.91
C ARG A 167 19.57 -4.60 -4.22
N ALA A 168 20.04 -4.24 -5.42
CA ALA A 168 21.46 -4.33 -5.79
C ALA A 168 22.35 -3.49 -4.86
N ARG A 169 21.79 -2.43 -4.27
CA ARG A 169 22.48 -1.54 -3.31
C ARG A 169 22.12 -1.83 -1.85
N GLY A 170 21.44 -2.93 -1.55
CA GLY A 170 21.17 -3.40 -0.18
C GLY A 170 19.97 -2.76 0.51
N PHE A 171 19.11 -2.02 -0.21
CA PHE A 171 17.86 -1.51 0.34
C PHE A 171 16.80 -2.61 0.45
N ALA A 172 15.97 -2.53 1.48
CA ALA A 172 14.70 -3.25 1.52
C ALA A 172 13.67 -2.53 0.65
N THR A 173 12.65 -3.25 0.20
CA THR A 173 11.64 -2.74 -0.74
C THR A 173 10.22 -2.95 -0.22
N ALA A 174 9.34 -1.98 -0.46
CA ALA A 174 7.99 -1.99 0.10
C ALA A 174 6.91 -1.58 -0.91
N TYR A 175 5.79 -2.32 -0.90
CA TYR A 175 4.55 -2.00 -1.59
C TYR A 175 3.50 -1.47 -0.62
N ILE A 176 2.89 -0.33 -0.94
CA ILE A 176 1.81 0.28 -0.17
C ILE A 176 0.59 0.37 -1.08
N SER A 177 -0.32 -0.59 -0.97
CA SER A 177 -1.35 -0.92 -1.95
C SER A 177 -2.75 -0.90 -1.36
N ASN A 178 -3.76 -0.78 -2.22
CA ASN A 178 -5.17 -0.97 -1.87
C ASN A 178 -5.59 -2.46 -1.85
N GLY A 179 -4.69 -3.37 -2.22
CA GLY A 179 -4.92 -4.82 -2.18
C GLY A 179 -5.73 -5.41 -3.35
N ASN A 180 -6.10 -4.62 -4.36
CA ASN A 180 -6.84 -5.12 -5.54
C ASN A 180 -5.93 -5.91 -6.49
N ALA A 181 -5.19 -6.89 -5.95
CA ALA A 181 -4.15 -7.63 -6.63
C ALA A 181 -4.68 -8.80 -7.48
N THR A 182 -3.90 -9.18 -8.47
CA THR A 182 -4.01 -10.48 -9.16
C THR A 182 -2.85 -11.37 -8.78
N ARG A 183 -2.99 -12.67 -8.97
CA ARG A 183 -1.89 -13.62 -8.76
C ARG A 183 -0.71 -13.29 -9.68
N GLU A 184 -1.00 -12.94 -10.93
CA GLU A 184 -0.01 -12.58 -11.95
C GLU A 184 0.82 -11.35 -11.53
N ALA A 185 0.16 -10.33 -10.96
CA ALA A 185 0.85 -9.14 -10.47
C ALA A 185 1.73 -9.45 -9.25
N LEU A 186 1.22 -10.25 -8.31
CA LEU A 186 1.99 -10.65 -7.13
C LEU A 186 3.18 -11.54 -7.49
N ASP A 187 3.03 -12.51 -8.39
CA ASP A 187 4.13 -13.33 -8.90
C ASP A 187 5.19 -12.47 -9.61
N TYR A 188 4.76 -11.43 -10.35
CA TYR A 188 5.67 -10.52 -11.04
C TYR A 188 6.57 -9.73 -10.09
N ILE A 189 6.02 -9.25 -8.96
CA ILE A 189 6.76 -8.41 -8.01
C ILE A 189 7.41 -9.20 -6.87
N ARG A 190 7.07 -10.49 -6.69
CA ARG A 190 7.45 -11.28 -5.50
C ARG A 190 8.95 -11.27 -5.20
N SER A 191 9.78 -11.49 -6.22
CA SER A 191 11.24 -11.52 -6.06
C SER A 191 11.87 -10.16 -5.74
N TRP A 192 11.10 -9.09 -5.89
CA TRP A 192 11.57 -7.71 -5.78
C TRP A 192 10.99 -6.96 -4.58
N THR A 193 10.04 -7.56 -3.86
CA THR A 193 9.29 -6.88 -2.80
C THR A 193 9.42 -7.65 -1.49
N ASP A 194 9.88 -6.97 -0.45
CA ASP A 194 10.06 -7.53 0.89
C ASP A 194 8.82 -7.28 1.76
N LEU A 195 8.33 -6.04 1.79
CA LEU A 195 7.27 -5.56 2.67
C LEU A 195 6.02 -5.22 1.85
N TYR A 196 4.86 -5.57 2.37
CA TYR A 196 3.58 -5.28 1.72
C TYR A 196 2.58 -4.73 2.74
N LYS A 197 2.05 -3.53 2.51
CA LYS A 197 1.00 -2.94 3.30
C LYS A 197 -0.29 -2.84 2.48
N ILE A 198 -1.41 -3.27 3.05
CA ILE A 198 -2.71 -3.19 2.38
C ILE A 198 -3.68 -2.31 3.18
N ASP A 199 -4.33 -1.40 2.46
CA ASP A 199 -5.46 -0.65 2.99
C ASP A 199 -6.76 -1.47 2.85
N LEU A 200 -7.19 -2.16 3.91
CA LEU A 200 -8.52 -2.77 3.99
C LEU A 200 -9.53 -1.70 4.39
N LYS A 201 -10.29 -1.21 3.42
CA LYS A 201 -11.08 0.02 3.55
C LYS A 201 -12.47 -0.19 4.11
N SER A 202 -13.02 -1.39 4.02
CA SER A 202 -14.37 -1.75 4.50
C SER A 202 -14.58 -3.27 4.40
N MET A 203 -15.56 -3.80 5.14
CA MET A 203 -16.09 -5.16 4.97
C MET A 203 -17.46 -5.15 4.27
N ARG A 204 -17.81 -4.07 3.60
CA ARG A 204 -19.07 -3.95 2.83
C ARG A 204 -18.77 -3.81 1.33
N ASP A 205 -19.25 -4.77 0.52
CA ASP A 205 -19.06 -4.72 -0.95
C ASP A 205 -19.66 -3.45 -1.56
N LYS A 206 -20.78 -2.97 -1.01
CA LYS A 206 -21.38 -1.70 -1.42
C LYS A 206 -20.41 -0.50 -1.27
N ASN A 207 -19.61 -0.49 -0.19
CA ASN A 207 -18.60 0.55 0.03
C ASN A 207 -17.48 0.41 -1.03
N TYR A 208 -16.97 -0.81 -1.25
CA TYR A 208 -15.97 -1.03 -2.31
C TYR A 208 -16.47 -0.67 -3.70
N ARG A 209 -17.73 -0.98 -4.03
CA ARG A 209 -18.32 -0.56 -5.33
C ARG A 209 -18.36 0.96 -5.47
N SER A 210 -18.65 1.70 -4.41
CA SER A 210 -18.59 3.16 -4.43
C SER A 210 -17.17 3.70 -4.61
N LEU A 211 -16.15 2.91 -4.25
CA LEU A 211 -14.74 3.23 -4.47
C LEU A 211 -14.21 2.71 -5.82
N GLY A 212 -15.04 2.00 -6.60
CA GLY A 212 -14.68 1.42 -7.89
C GLY A 212 -14.05 0.04 -7.83
N GLY A 213 -14.13 -0.66 -6.70
CA GLY A 213 -13.59 -2.00 -6.49
C GLY A 213 -14.65 -3.05 -6.14
N LYS A 214 -14.19 -4.20 -5.67
CA LYS A 214 -15.01 -5.28 -5.10
C LYS A 214 -14.33 -5.80 -3.84
N LEU A 215 -15.10 -5.98 -2.77
CA LEU A 215 -14.58 -6.49 -1.49
C LEU A 215 -13.85 -7.83 -1.67
N GLU A 216 -14.46 -8.78 -2.38
CA GLU A 216 -13.91 -10.12 -2.60
C GLU A 216 -12.49 -10.08 -3.19
N ASN A 217 -12.25 -9.19 -4.15
CA ASN A 217 -10.93 -9.05 -4.76
C ASN A 217 -9.86 -8.62 -3.73
N ILE A 218 -10.23 -7.72 -2.82
CA ILE A 218 -9.33 -7.23 -1.78
C ILE A 218 -9.03 -8.33 -0.76
N LEU A 219 -10.06 -9.04 -0.28
CA LEU A 219 -9.87 -10.14 0.66
C LEU A 219 -9.02 -11.26 0.06
N ASN A 220 -9.22 -11.58 -1.22
CA ASN A 220 -8.38 -12.53 -1.95
C ASN A 220 -6.96 -12.01 -2.13
N GLY A 221 -6.79 -10.71 -2.40
CA GLY A 221 -5.48 -10.06 -2.46
C GLY A 221 -4.72 -10.17 -1.14
N ILE A 222 -5.38 -9.93 0.00
CA ILE A 222 -4.79 -10.07 1.34
C ILE A 222 -4.33 -11.52 1.58
N ARG A 223 -5.20 -12.51 1.29
CA ARG A 223 -4.83 -13.94 1.43
C ARG A 223 -3.61 -14.30 0.58
N MET A 224 -3.64 -13.93 -0.71
CA MET A 224 -2.51 -14.22 -1.61
C MET A 224 -1.20 -13.59 -1.14
N VAL A 225 -1.22 -12.33 -0.69
CA VAL A 225 -0.02 -11.64 -0.18
C VAL A 225 0.52 -12.36 1.05
N TYR A 226 -0.34 -12.75 1.98
CA TYR A 226 0.05 -13.51 3.17
C TYR A 226 0.63 -14.89 2.81
N GLU A 227 -0.07 -15.68 2.00
CA GLU A 227 0.32 -17.04 1.58
C GLU A 227 1.63 -17.04 0.76
N MET A 228 1.88 -16.00 0.00
CA MET A 228 3.14 -15.84 -0.76
C MET A 228 4.33 -15.42 0.12
N GLY A 229 4.13 -15.18 1.42
CA GLY A 229 5.20 -14.89 2.37
C GLY A 229 5.79 -13.49 2.26
N PHE A 230 5.04 -12.49 1.79
CA PHE A 230 5.42 -11.09 2.00
C PHE A 230 5.28 -10.75 3.49
N TRP A 231 6.13 -9.84 4.02
CA TRP A 231 5.82 -9.25 5.30
C TRP A 231 4.60 -8.33 5.15
N LEU A 232 3.50 -8.67 5.80
CA LEU A 232 2.21 -8.01 5.62
C LEU A 232 1.80 -7.22 6.87
N GLU A 233 1.44 -5.95 6.68
CA GLU A 233 0.72 -5.14 7.67
C GLU A 233 -0.57 -4.58 7.05
N ILE A 234 -1.66 -4.53 7.81
CA ILE A 234 -2.97 -4.08 7.32
C ILE A 234 -3.34 -2.75 7.96
N VAL A 235 -3.89 -1.85 7.16
CA VAL A 235 -4.34 -0.53 7.61
C VAL A 235 -5.82 -0.35 7.30
N THR A 236 -6.55 0.24 8.24
CA THR A 236 -7.93 0.67 8.04
C THR A 236 -8.05 2.14 8.44
N LEU A 237 -8.30 3.01 7.47
CA LEU A 237 -8.71 4.39 7.74
C LEU A 237 -10.14 4.36 8.25
N LEU A 238 -10.34 4.68 9.53
CA LEU A 238 -11.65 4.65 10.18
C LEU A 238 -12.42 5.93 9.87
N ILE A 239 -13.53 5.81 9.16
CA ILE A 239 -14.30 6.96 8.66
C ILE A 239 -15.71 6.93 9.27
N PRO A 240 -16.10 7.96 10.05
CA PRO A 240 -17.42 8.02 10.69
C PRO A 240 -18.58 7.84 9.69
N GLY A 241 -19.49 6.90 10.01
CA GLY A 241 -20.66 6.58 9.19
C GLY A 241 -20.33 5.91 7.84
N PHE A 242 -19.10 5.43 7.62
CA PHE A 242 -18.71 4.68 6.42
C PHE A 242 -18.31 3.24 6.75
N ASN A 243 -17.35 3.07 7.68
CA ASN A 243 -16.79 1.77 8.04
C ASN A 243 -16.52 1.63 9.55
N ASP A 244 -17.11 2.50 10.39
CA ASP A 244 -16.86 2.58 11.83
C ASP A 244 -17.88 1.84 12.70
N GLY A 245 -18.79 1.08 12.09
CA GLY A 245 -19.78 0.27 12.82
C GLY A 245 -19.14 -0.94 13.47
N ASP A 246 -19.57 -1.26 14.72
CA ASP A 246 -19.00 -2.36 15.52
C ASP A 246 -19.08 -3.72 14.83
N GLU A 247 -20.20 -4.03 14.16
CA GLU A 247 -20.37 -5.30 13.45
C GLU A 247 -19.40 -5.41 12.27
N GLU A 248 -19.16 -4.31 11.54
CA GLU A 248 -18.20 -4.31 10.45
C GLU A 248 -16.76 -4.44 10.95
N LEU A 249 -16.44 -3.78 12.06
CA LEU A 249 -15.12 -3.90 12.70
C LEU A 249 -14.87 -5.31 13.23
N LYS A 250 -15.87 -5.98 13.82
CA LYS A 250 -15.77 -7.39 14.26
C LYS A 250 -15.54 -8.32 13.07
N GLU A 251 -16.25 -8.13 11.96
CA GLU A 251 -16.06 -8.92 10.73
C GLU A 251 -14.63 -8.71 10.17
N LEU A 252 -14.16 -7.46 10.13
CA LEU A 252 -12.83 -7.11 9.64
C LEU A 252 -11.74 -7.76 10.49
N THR A 253 -11.82 -7.57 11.80
CA THR A 253 -10.79 -8.07 12.73
C THR A 253 -10.86 -9.59 12.87
N GLY A 254 -12.06 -10.19 12.80
CA GLY A 254 -12.26 -11.64 12.70
C GLY A 254 -11.58 -12.22 11.46
N PHE A 255 -11.80 -11.63 10.27
CA PHE A 255 -11.13 -12.05 9.04
C PHE A 255 -9.60 -12.02 9.17
N LEU A 256 -9.04 -10.98 9.79
CA LEU A 256 -7.58 -10.87 9.99
C LEU A 256 -7.08 -11.90 11.01
N ALA A 257 -7.78 -12.09 12.12
CA ALA A 257 -7.42 -13.05 13.16
C ALA A 257 -7.49 -14.51 12.66
N ASP A 258 -8.49 -14.84 11.83
CA ASP A 258 -8.63 -16.14 11.17
C ASP A 258 -7.48 -16.41 10.19
N LEU A 259 -7.00 -15.37 9.49
CA LEU A 259 -5.85 -15.50 8.59
C LEU A 259 -4.55 -15.66 9.37
N SER A 260 -4.30 -14.77 10.33
CA SER A 260 -3.23 -14.88 11.33
C SER A 260 -3.39 -13.79 12.40
N PRO A 261 -3.45 -14.15 13.69
CA PRO A 261 -3.52 -13.17 14.79
C PRO A 261 -2.26 -12.29 14.86
N SER A 262 -1.16 -12.72 14.26
CA SER A 262 0.12 -12.00 14.29
C SER A 262 0.27 -10.94 13.18
N ILE A 263 -0.71 -10.79 12.28
CA ILE A 263 -0.71 -9.70 11.30
C ILE A 263 -0.95 -8.36 12.04
N PRO A 264 -0.03 -7.39 11.98
CA PRO A 264 -0.26 -6.09 12.59
C PRO A 264 -1.41 -5.36 11.89
N TRP A 265 -2.39 -4.91 12.68
CA TRP A 265 -3.50 -4.11 12.19
C TRP A 265 -3.43 -2.69 12.73
N HIS A 266 -3.46 -1.72 11.82
CA HIS A 266 -3.43 -0.29 12.11
C HIS A 266 -4.80 0.32 11.82
N VAL A 267 -5.51 0.77 12.85
CA VAL A 267 -6.69 1.62 12.68
C VAL A 267 -6.28 3.08 12.80
N THR A 268 -6.53 3.88 11.75
CA THR A 268 -6.04 5.26 11.66
C THR A 268 -7.17 6.27 11.53
N ALA A 269 -6.98 7.44 12.11
CA ALA A 269 -7.98 8.51 12.07
C ALA A 269 -8.07 9.13 10.67
N PHE A 270 -9.30 9.24 10.19
CA PHE A 270 -9.68 10.05 9.04
C PHE A 270 -9.77 11.52 9.43
N HIS A 271 -9.36 12.38 8.51
CA HIS A 271 -9.70 13.81 8.50
C HIS A 271 -10.32 14.16 7.15
N LYS A 272 -11.16 15.21 7.14
CA LYS A 272 -11.82 15.71 5.93
C LYS A 272 -10.78 16.03 4.86
N ASP A 273 -10.97 15.46 3.68
CA ASP A 273 -10.09 15.70 2.54
C ASP A 273 -10.81 15.42 1.23
N TYR A 274 -10.26 15.91 0.15
CA TYR A 274 -10.72 15.75 -1.23
C TYR A 274 -12.23 16.03 -1.36
N ARG A 275 -13.02 15.03 -1.75
CA ARG A 275 -14.47 15.14 -1.98
C ARG A 275 -15.33 14.72 -0.78
N MET A 276 -14.72 14.20 0.29
CA MET A 276 -15.44 13.78 1.50
C MET A 276 -15.30 14.83 2.59
N GLN A 277 -16.15 15.86 2.51
CA GLN A 277 -16.19 17.01 3.41
C GLN A 277 -17.39 16.99 4.37
N ASP A 278 -18.31 16.05 4.18
CA ASP A 278 -19.61 15.94 4.85
C ASP A 278 -19.58 15.14 6.15
N ARG A 279 -18.44 14.58 6.52
CA ARG A 279 -18.27 13.72 7.71
C ARG A 279 -17.34 14.37 8.72
N ASP A 280 -17.53 14.07 10.00
CA ASP A 280 -16.62 14.51 11.04
C ASP A 280 -15.28 13.78 10.96
N ASN A 281 -14.23 14.38 11.51
CA ASN A 281 -12.96 13.73 11.71
C ASN A 281 -13.10 12.61 12.75
N THR A 282 -12.34 11.53 12.59
CA THR A 282 -12.36 10.42 13.53
C THR A 282 -11.86 10.85 14.91
N SER A 283 -12.66 10.56 15.94
CA SER A 283 -12.28 10.86 17.33
C SER A 283 -11.32 9.81 17.90
N ALA A 284 -10.57 10.19 18.92
CA ALA A 284 -9.74 9.24 19.67
C ALA A 284 -10.57 8.12 20.32
N ALA A 285 -11.78 8.43 20.80
CA ALA A 285 -12.69 7.43 21.37
C ALA A 285 -13.10 6.37 20.32
N ALA A 286 -13.36 6.77 19.07
CA ALA A 286 -13.69 5.84 17.98
C ALA A 286 -12.50 4.92 17.65
N LEU A 287 -11.26 5.46 17.64
CA LEU A 287 -10.07 4.64 17.43
C LEU A 287 -9.84 3.65 18.57
N LEU A 288 -9.98 4.09 19.82
CA LEU A 288 -9.80 3.23 21.01
C LEU A 288 -10.84 2.10 21.05
N ARG A 289 -12.10 2.40 20.67
CA ARG A 289 -13.16 1.40 20.52
C ARG A 289 -12.82 0.38 19.44
N ALA A 290 -12.39 0.84 18.25
CA ALA A 290 -12.00 -0.05 17.16
C ALA A 290 -10.80 -0.92 17.56
N ALA A 291 -9.79 -0.36 18.22
CA ALA A 291 -8.64 -1.10 18.70
C ALA A 291 -9.01 -2.17 19.74
N SER A 292 -9.93 -1.86 20.66
CA SER A 292 -10.46 -2.83 21.63
C SER A 292 -11.22 -3.99 20.95
N ILE A 293 -11.95 -3.72 19.87
CA ILE A 293 -12.62 -4.75 19.06
C ILE A 293 -11.57 -5.67 18.41
N GLY A 294 -10.47 -5.10 17.89
CA GLY A 294 -9.38 -5.89 17.31
C GLY A 294 -8.69 -6.81 18.33
N GLU A 295 -8.42 -6.32 19.53
CA GLU A 295 -7.89 -7.15 20.62
C GLU A 295 -8.88 -8.26 21.04
N ALA A 296 -10.16 -7.91 21.14
CA ALA A 296 -11.20 -8.89 21.49
C ALA A 296 -11.38 -9.98 20.43
N ALA A 297 -11.09 -9.68 19.16
CA ALA A 297 -11.04 -10.66 18.07
C ALA A 297 -9.79 -11.57 18.10
N GLY A 298 -8.83 -11.30 18.99
CA GLY A 298 -7.61 -12.11 19.16
C GLY A 298 -6.40 -11.60 18.38
N LEU A 299 -6.43 -10.40 17.79
CA LEU A 299 -5.26 -9.82 17.15
C LEU A 299 -4.18 -9.49 18.19
N GLU A 300 -2.95 -9.94 17.97
CA GLU A 300 -1.81 -9.74 18.87
C GLU A 300 -1.21 -8.33 18.80
N PHE A 301 -1.33 -7.69 17.63
CA PHE A 301 -0.71 -6.40 17.36
C PHE A 301 -1.75 -5.45 16.74
N VAL A 302 -2.29 -4.58 17.59
CA VAL A 302 -3.29 -3.58 17.21
C VAL A 302 -2.72 -2.19 17.49
N TYR A 303 -2.75 -1.34 16.48
CA TYR A 303 -2.24 0.03 16.54
C TYR A 303 -3.33 1.03 16.22
N ALA A 304 -3.33 2.17 16.91
CA ALA A 304 -4.17 3.32 16.58
C ALA A 304 -3.29 4.51 16.17
N GLY A 305 -3.57 5.11 15.01
CA GLY A 305 -2.70 6.10 14.41
C GLY A 305 -3.38 7.42 14.00
N ASN A 306 -2.57 8.37 13.54
CA ASN A 306 -2.94 9.72 13.10
C ASN A 306 -3.47 10.67 14.20
N LEU A 307 -3.43 10.27 15.49
CA LEU A 307 -3.76 11.10 16.65
C LEU A 307 -2.69 10.95 17.74
N PRO A 308 -1.45 11.43 17.51
CA PRO A 308 -0.33 11.21 18.43
C PRO A 308 -0.62 11.72 19.83
N GLY A 309 -0.26 10.91 20.85
CA GLY A 309 -0.45 11.17 22.26
C GLY A 309 -1.91 11.05 22.76
N ARG A 310 -2.87 10.71 21.86
CA ARG A 310 -4.30 10.64 22.21
C ARG A 310 -4.87 9.21 22.25
N VAL A 311 -4.07 8.22 21.86
CA VAL A 311 -4.51 6.81 21.74
C VAL A 311 -3.75 5.88 22.72
N GLY A 312 -2.93 6.46 23.59
CA GLY A 312 -2.26 5.76 24.68
C GLY A 312 -1.37 4.61 24.20
N ARG A 313 -1.52 3.44 24.82
CA ARG A 313 -0.68 2.26 24.54
C ARG A 313 -0.75 1.74 23.10
N TYR A 314 -1.73 2.15 22.30
CA TYR A 314 -1.89 1.70 20.93
C TYR A 314 -0.94 2.38 19.93
N GLU A 315 -0.09 3.30 20.40
CA GLU A 315 1.08 3.78 19.62
C GLU A 315 2.28 2.83 19.78
N ASP A 316 2.30 2.00 20.82
CA ASP A 316 3.46 1.20 21.20
C ASP A 316 3.37 -0.24 20.69
N THR A 317 4.52 -0.84 20.37
CA THR A 317 4.60 -2.29 20.18
C THR A 317 4.79 -2.94 21.56
N ARG A 318 3.90 -3.88 21.89
CA ARG A 318 3.92 -4.59 23.17
C ARG A 318 4.02 -6.09 22.97
N CYS A 319 4.68 -6.77 23.90
CA CYS A 319 4.76 -8.23 23.88
C CYS A 319 3.37 -8.84 24.19
N PRO A 320 2.82 -9.67 23.30
CA PRO A 320 1.50 -10.25 23.52
C PRO A 320 1.47 -11.28 24.66
N SER A 321 2.62 -11.81 25.10
CA SER A 321 2.69 -12.76 26.22
C SER A 321 2.84 -12.11 27.60
N CYS A 322 3.67 -11.07 27.72
CA CYS A 322 3.98 -10.48 29.04
C CYS A 322 3.65 -9.00 29.15
N ALA A 323 3.04 -8.43 28.11
CA ALA A 323 2.62 -7.03 28.01
C ALA A 323 3.74 -5.98 28.21
N MET A 324 5.03 -6.38 28.16
CA MET A 324 6.15 -5.45 28.19
C MET A 324 6.09 -4.54 26.94
N THR A 325 6.29 -3.24 27.11
CA THR A 325 6.48 -2.31 26.01
C THR A 325 7.84 -2.59 25.35
N LEU A 326 7.81 -2.95 24.09
CA LEU A 326 8.98 -3.33 23.28
C LEU A 326 9.52 -2.16 22.47
N ILE A 327 8.61 -1.41 21.84
CA ILE A 327 8.93 -0.18 21.13
C ILE A 327 7.92 0.87 21.57
N ARG A 328 8.41 1.96 22.14
CA ARG A 328 7.58 3.10 22.53
C ARG A 328 7.63 4.18 21.47
N ARG A 329 6.46 4.69 21.10
CA ARG A 329 6.31 5.71 20.05
C ARG A 329 5.53 6.92 20.54
N PHE A 330 5.79 8.04 19.87
CA PHE A 330 4.93 9.21 19.88
C PHE A 330 4.74 9.64 18.41
N GLY A 331 3.56 9.36 17.86
CA GLY A 331 3.30 9.46 16.44
C GLY A 331 4.25 8.56 15.62
N TYR A 332 5.05 9.15 14.76
CA TYR A 332 6.00 8.42 13.91
C TYR A 332 7.43 8.38 14.50
N ARG A 333 7.61 8.90 15.72
CA ARG A 333 8.92 8.95 16.37
C ARG A 333 9.08 7.80 17.35
N ILE A 334 10.17 7.04 17.21
CA ILE A 334 10.61 6.07 18.23
C ILE A 334 11.18 6.82 19.43
N ILE A 335 10.69 6.50 20.61
CA ILE A 335 11.17 7.02 21.90
C ILE A 335 12.11 6.00 22.56
N GLU A 336 11.73 4.71 22.55
CA GLU A 336 12.52 3.60 23.06
C GLU A 336 12.35 2.40 22.17
N ASP A 337 13.42 1.61 21.97
CA ASP A 337 13.41 0.35 21.24
C ASP A 337 14.19 -0.71 22.03
N HIS A 338 13.46 -1.69 22.57
CA HIS A 338 13.99 -2.82 23.31
C HIS A 338 14.07 -4.11 22.47
N LEU A 339 13.68 -4.05 21.19
CA LEU A 339 13.77 -5.17 20.24
C LEU A 339 15.04 -5.12 19.38
N SER A 340 15.75 -3.98 19.41
CA SER A 340 16.90 -3.74 18.53
C SER A 340 17.84 -4.95 18.54
N GLY A 341 17.97 -5.57 17.38
CA GLY A 341 18.93 -6.63 17.13
C GLY A 341 18.46 -8.06 17.41
N SER A 342 17.51 -8.34 18.28
CA SER A 342 17.14 -9.72 18.64
C SER A 342 15.82 -10.21 18.06
N GLY A 343 14.87 -9.31 17.77
CA GLY A 343 13.50 -9.67 17.41
C GLY A 343 12.77 -10.47 18.51
N ARG A 344 13.26 -10.44 19.76
CA ARG A 344 12.70 -11.18 20.88
C ARG A 344 12.38 -10.24 22.06
N CYS A 345 11.31 -10.55 22.77
CA CYS A 345 10.97 -9.84 24.01
C CYS A 345 12.10 -10.05 25.04
N PRO A 346 12.74 -9.00 25.57
CA PRO A 346 13.83 -9.17 26.55
C PRO A 346 13.36 -9.76 27.87
N ARG A 347 12.07 -9.66 28.21
CA ARG A 347 11.52 -10.19 29.46
C ARG A 347 11.19 -11.68 29.38
N CYS A 348 10.46 -12.13 28.35
CA CYS A 348 9.95 -13.50 28.25
C CYS A 348 10.51 -14.30 27.08
N GLN A 349 11.41 -13.73 26.30
CA GLN A 349 12.08 -14.34 25.15
C GLN A 349 11.14 -14.77 24.00
N ARG A 350 9.85 -14.39 24.04
CA ARG A 350 8.94 -14.65 22.93
C ARG A 350 9.46 -13.99 21.63
N PRO A 351 9.55 -14.72 20.51
CA PRO A 351 9.83 -14.12 19.20
C PRO A 351 8.70 -13.16 18.85
N ILE A 352 9.03 -12.00 18.36
CA ILE A 352 8.09 -11.01 17.87
C ILE A 352 8.12 -11.05 16.34
N PRO A 353 7.00 -11.34 15.67
CA PRO A 353 6.96 -11.33 14.22
C PRO A 353 7.33 -9.96 13.65
N GLY A 354 8.22 -9.91 12.67
CA GLY A 354 8.66 -8.64 12.09
C GLY A 354 10.04 -8.71 11.43
N VAL A 355 10.46 -7.60 10.89
CA VAL A 355 11.75 -7.42 10.24
C VAL A 355 12.53 -6.36 11.02
N PHE A 356 13.19 -6.78 12.11
CA PHE A 356 13.86 -5.88 13.06
C PHE A 356 15.38 -5.76 12.82
N HIS A 357 15.96 -6.66 12.04
CA HIS A 357 17.40 -6.71 11.75
C HIS A 357 17.79 -6.00 10.45
N PRO A 358 19.01 -5.42 10.39
CA PRO A 358 19.55 -4.87 9.15
C PRO A 358 19.98 -5.92 8.12
N SER A 359 20.14 -7.21 8.50
CA SER A 359 20.44 -8.28 7.57
C SER A 359 19.27 -8.56 6.63
N ARG A 360 19.57 -8.83 5.35
CA ARG A 360 18.61 -9.22 4.32
C ARG A 360 17.55 -10.17 4.87
N ILE A 361 16.30 -9.91 4.52
CA ILE A 361 15.22 -10.88 4.72
C ILE A 361 15.61 -12.13 3.92
N GLU A 362 16.05 -13.19 4.59
CA GLU A 362 15.91 -14.52 4.06
C GLU A 362 14.41 -14.85 4.16
N LEU A 363 13.69 -14.50 3.11
CA LEU A 363 12.29 -14.88 2.96
C LEU A 363 12.29 -16.42 2.92
N GLY A 364 11.83 -17.00 4.03
CA GLY A 364 11.74 -18.44 4.17
C GLY A 364 11.07 -19.02 2.94
N ARG A 365 11.78 -19.90 2.23
CA ARG A 365 11.16 -20.76 1.24
C ARG A 365 10.13 -21.57 2.02
N ALA A 366 8.86 -21.29 1.78
CA ALA A 366 7.80 -22.19 2.19
C ALA A 366 8.16 -23.57 1.59
N LYS A 367 8.39 -24.57 2.47
CA LYS A 367 8.52 -25.96 2.09
C LYS A 367 7.16 -26.49 1.65
#